data_d1bd493b256ffeae5a1bed6f2994d2fa
#
_entry.id   d1bd493b256ffeae5a1bed6f2994d2fa
#
_cell.length_a   1.000
_cell.length_b   1.000
_cell.length_c   1.000
_cell.angle_alpha   90.00
_cell.angle_beta   90.00
_cell.angle_gamma   90.00
#
_symmetry.space_group_name_H-M   'P 1'
#
loop_
_entity.id
_entity.type
_entity.pdbx_description
1 polymer ?
#
loop_
_entity_poly.entity_id
_entity_poly.type
_entity_poly.pdbx_seq_one_letter_code
_entity_poly.pdbx_strand_id
1 'polypeptide(L)'
;MKILLVAINAKYIHSNLAVYCLTAYAKKHVPKDVNVRIELAEYTINQNRDDILKDIYRRQADVICFSCYIWNLDYVETLIRDVKKVMRDAVIWAGGPEVSYDSRETLERLPELTGVMKGEGEKTFAKLCEVYGKCSEALEQSMEHIDGITFRRQDGSICERPWREPMDLSEVPFVYHDMKKFENKIIYYETSR
;
A
#
# COMPACT_ATOMS: atom_id res chain seq x y z
N MET A 1 4.06 -4.78 -14.70
CA MET A 1 3.76 -4.93 -13.25
C MET A 1 2.52 -4.13 -12.92
N LYS A 2 1.51 -4.74 -12.31
CA LYS A 2 0.27 -4.08 -11.87
C LYS A 2 0.25 -4.02 -10.34
N ILE A 3 0.12 -2.83 -9.80
CA ILE A 3 0.06 -2.57 -8.35
C ILE A 3 -1.34 -2.06 -8.00
N LEU A 4 -1.99 -2.67 -7.03
CA LEU A 4 -3.29 -2.28 -6.53
C LEU A 4 -3.15 -1.71 -5.11
N LEU A 5 -3.50 -0.45 -4.93
CA LEU A 5 -3.67 0.17 -3.62
C LEU A 5 -5.11 -0.05 -3.15
N VAL A 6 -5.27 -0.66 -1.99
CA VAL A 6 -6.57 -1.00 -1.40
C VAL A 6 -6.79 -0.19 -0.13
N ALA A 7 -7.87 0.57 -0.10
CA ALA A 7 -8.33 1.30 1.06
C ALA A 7 -9.68 0.78 1.53
N ILE A 8 -9.79 0.46 2.82
CA ILE A 8 -11.06 0.07 3.47
C ILE A 8 -11.46 1.19 4.43
N ASN A 9 -12.38 2.03 4.00
CA ASN A 9 -12.83 3.20 4.75
C ASN A 9 -13.86 2.82 5.83
N ALA A 10 -13.95 3.62 6.91
CA ALA A 10 -14.94 3.41 7.95
C ALA A 10 -16.38 3.58 7.43
N LYS A 11 -16.61 4.52 6.51
CA LYS A 11 -17.91 4.80 5.87
C LYS A 11 -17.72 5.20 4.40
N TYR A 12 -18.77 5.04 3.62
CA TYR A 12 -18.78 5.41 2.19
C TYR A 12 -18.41 6.87 1.92
N ILE A 13 -18.80 7.79 2.79
CA ILE A 13 -18.54 9.23 2.64
C ILE A 13 -17.06 9.62 2.82
N HIS A 14 -16.22 8.74 3.38
CA HIS A 14 -14.80 9.01 3.54
C HIS A 14 -14.01 8.70 2.27
N SER A 15 -13.01 9.52 1.97
CA SER A 15 -11.95 9.21 1.04
C SER A 15 -10.66 8.89 1.81
N ASN A 16 -9.80 8.06 1.27
CA ASN A 16 -8.52 7.72 1.90
C ASN A 16 -7.40 8.56 1.27
N LEU A 17 -7.07 9.71 1.88
CA LEU A 17 -6.06 10.62 1.37
C LEU A 17 -4.72 9.93 1.08
N ALA A 18 -4.28 9.00 1.94
CA ALA A 18 -2.99 8.34 1.81
C ALA A 18 -2.82 7.64 0.45
N VAL A 19 -3.80 6.83 0.01
CA VAL A 19 -3.67 6.11 -1.27
C VAL A 19 -3.68 7.03 -2.49
N TYR A 20 -4.32 8.19 -2.39
CA TYR A 20 -4.26 9.22 -3.43
C TYR A 20 -2.89 9.91 -3.45
N CYS A 21 -2.32 10.25 -2.29
CA CYS A 21 -0.99 10.83 -2.16
C CYS A 21 0.09 9.88 -2.68
N LEU A 22 0.06 8.60 -2.27
CA LEU A 22 0.95 7.54 -2.77
C LEU A 22 0.91 7.46 -4.30
N THR A 23 -0.31 7.42 -4.87
CA THR A 23 -0.50 7.35 -6.32
C THR A 23 0.04 8.58 -7.04
N ALA A 24 -0.26 9.78 -6.54
CA ALA A 24 0.15 11.03 -7.16
C ALA A 24 1.67 11.19 -7.11
N TYR A 25 2.26 10.89 -5.95
CA TYR A 25 3.71 10.95 -5.76
C TYR A 25 4.43 9.96 -6.67
N ALA A 26 4.00 8.69 -6.71
CA ALA A 26 4.60 7.68 -7.57
C ALA A 26 4.49 8.04 -9.05
N LYS A 27 3.34 8.54 -9.52
CA LYS A 27 3.17 9.01 -10.91
C LYS A 27 4.10 10.15 -11.30
N LYS A 28 4.49 11.01 -10.35
CA LYS A 28 5.40 12.13 -10.58
C LYS A 28 6.88 11.70 -10.55
N HIS A 29 7.23 10.75 -9.68
CA HIS A 29 8.63 10.47 -9.35
C HIS A 29 9.16 9.13 -9.86
N VAL A 30 8.30 8.14 -10.16
CA VAL A 30 8.75 6.88 -10.79
C VAL A 30 9.18 7.16 -12.22
N PRO A 31 10.38 6.73 -12.63
CA PRO A 31 10.87 6.93 -13.99
C PRO A 31 9.93 6.37 -15.05
N LYS A 32 9.79 7.07 -16.18
CA LYS A 32 8.83 6.73 -17.25
C LYS A 32 9.13 5.42 -17.99
N ASP A 33 10.37 4.97 -17.93
CA ASP A 33 10.83 3.68 -18.48
C ASP A 33 10.49 2.50 -17.57
N VAL A 34 10.06 2.75 -16.34
CA VAL A 34 9.59 1.72 -15.41
C VAL A 34 8.16 1.33 -15.73
N ASN A 35 7.95 0.08 -16.15
CA ASN A 35 6.63 -0.41 -16.56
C ASN A 35 5.76 -0.79 -15.33
N VAL A 36 5.14 0.21 -14.70
CA VAL A 36 4.22 0.03 -13.57
C VAL A 36 2.86 0.68 -13.85
N ARG A 37 1.79 -0.08 -13.64
CA ARG A 37 0.41 0.42 -13.63
C ARG A 37 -0.13 0.41 -12.20
N ILE A 38 -0.46 1.57 -11.67
CA ILE A 38 -1.04 1.74 -10.34
C ILE A 38 -2.55 1.91 -10.46
N GLU A 39 -3.30 1.06 -9.77
CA GLU A 39 -4.75 1.15 -9.61
C GLU A 39 -5.14 1.40 -8.16
N LEU A 40 -6.27 2.06 -7.96
CA LEU A 40 -6.88 2.30 -6.65
C LEU A 40 -8.18 1.52 -6.53
N ALA A 41 -8.42 0.96 -5.36
CA ALA A 41 -9.71 0.40 -4.97
C ALA A 41 -10.08 0.88 -3.57
N GLU A 42 -11.22 1.56 -3.47
CA GLU A 42 -11.77 1.99 -2.20
C GLU A 42 -13.04 1.22 -1.87
N TYR A 43 -13.09 0.71 -0.66
CA TYR A 43 -14.21 -0.03 -0.10
C TYR A 43 -14.56 0.53 1.28
N THR A 44 -15.52 -0.09 1.96
CA THR A 44 -15.86 0.23 3.35
C THR A 44 -15.96 -1.03 4.19
N ILE A 45 -15.76 -0.89 5.50
CA ILE A 45 -15.92 -2.01 6.46
C ILE A 45 -17.34 -2.57 6.47
N ASN A 46 -18.32 -1.85 5.93
CA ASN A 46 -19.75 -2.28 5.87
C ASN A 46 -20.07 -3.13 4.64
N GLN A 47 -19.14 -3.24 3.68
CA GLN A 47 -19.31 -4.11 2.51
C GLN A 47 -19.02 -5.56 2.87
N ASN A 48 -19.68 -6.47 2.14
CA ASN A 48 -19.38 -7.89 2.29
C ASN A 48 -17.94 -8.17 1.87
N ARG A 49 -17.16 -8.84 2.73
CA ARG A 49 -15.75 -9.16 2.49
C ARG A 49 -15.55 -10.03 1.26
N ASP A 50 -16.45 -10.98 1.00
CA ASP A 50 -16.36 -11.85 -0.17
C ASP A 50 -16.53 -11.07 -1.48
N ASP A 51 -17.32 -10.01 -1.50
CA ASP A 51 -17.48 -9.17 -2.69
C ASP A 51 -16.23 -8.30 -2.92
N ILE A 52 -15.60 -7.82 -1.86
CA ILE A 52 -14.31 -7.14 -1.94
C ILE A 52 -13.22 -8.11 -2.44
N LEU A 53 -13.17 -9.32 -1.89
CA LEU A 53 -12.23 -10.36 -2.32
C LEU A 53 -12.40 -10.70 -3.81
N LYS A 54 -13.65 -10.86 -4.28
CA LYS A 54 -13.95 -11.09 -5.69
C LYS A 54 -13.48 -9.94 -6.59
N ASP A 55 -13.67 -8.69 -6.16
CA ASP A 55 -13.23 -7.53 -6.95
C ASP A 55 -11.70 -7.45 -7.00
N ILE A 56 -11.01 -7.65 -5.88
CA ILE A 56 -9.55 -7.72 -5.83
C ILE A 56 -9.03 -8.84 -6.75
N TYR A 57 -9.62 -10.02 -6.66
CA TYR A 57 -9.26 -11.16 -7.52
C TYR A 57 -9.43 -10.84 -9.01
N ARG A 58 -10.55 -10.23 -9.41
CA ARG A 58 -10.81 -9.85 -10.81
C ARG A 58 -9.81 -8.84 -11.36
N ARG A 59 -9.23 -8.02 -10.50
CA ARG A 59 -8.21 -7.03 -10.91
C ARG A 59 -6.88 -7.66 -11.28
N GLN A 60 -6.58 -8.88 -10.82
CA GLN A 60 -5.36 -9.62 -11.17
C GLN A 60 -4.10 -8.76 -11.01
N ALA A 61 -3.93 -8.14 -9.84
CA ALA A 61 -2.75 -7.36 -9.53
C ALA A 61 -1.59 -8.25 -9.07
N ASP A 62 -0.38 -7.91 -9.50
CA ASP A 62 0.85 -8.60 -9.10
C ASP A 62 1.25 -8.24 -7.66
N VAL A 63 1.04 -6.97 -7.30
CA VAL A 63 1.32 -6.42 -5.97
C VAL A 63 0.06 -5.76 -5.42
N ILE A 64 -0.30 -6.07 -4.18
CA ILE A 64 -1.48 -5.52 -3.50
C ILE A 64 -1.01 -4.84 -2.22
N CYS A 65 -1.34 -3.56 -2.04
CA CYS A 65 -0.95 -2.77 -0.89
C CYS A 65 -2.19 -2.33 -0.11
N PHE A 66 -2.29 -2.71 1.16
CA PHE A 66 -3.40 -2.36 2.04
C PHE A 66 -3.07 -1.18 2.95
N SER A 67 -4.02 -0.26 3.12
CA SER A 67 -3.91 0.80 4.13
C SER A 67 -4.58 0.37 5.44
N CYS A 68 -3.81 0.38 6.55
CA CYS A 68 -4.20 -0.13 7.85
C CYS A 68 -4.39 1.00 8.85
N TYR A 69 -5.61 1.09 9.38
CA TYR A 69 -6.03 2.04 10.40
C TYR A 69 -6.79 1.29 11.50
N ILE A 70 -6.94 1.92 12.68
CA ILE A 70 -7.60 1.33 13.84
C ILE A 70 -9.00 0.77 13.55
N TRP A 71 -9.75 1.39 12.64
CA TRP A 71 -11.12 0.95 12.30
C TRP A 71 -11.19 -0.21 11.32
N ASN A 72 -10.08 -0.56 10.63
CA ASN A 72 -10.11 -1.58 9.59
C ASN A 72 -9.10 -2.70 9.78
N LEU A 73 -8.25 -2.66 10.79
CA LEU A 73 -7.11 -3.59 10.94
C LEU A 73 -7.56 -5.06 10.90
N ASP A 74 -8.49 -5.47 11.76
CA ASP A 74 -8.97 -6.86 11.82
C ASP A 74 -9.61 -7.31 10.49
N TYR A 75 -10.34 -6.38 9.85
CA TYR A 75 -10.96 -6.63 8.56
C TYR A 75 -9.90 -6.86 7.48
N VAL A 76 -8.88 -5.99 7.43
CA VAL A 76 -7.78 -6.07 6.47
C VAL A 76 -6.94 -7.33 6.68
N GLU A 77 -6.61 -7.68 7.91
CA GLU A 77 -5.86 -8.91 8.21
C GLU A 77 -6.57 -10.17 7.73
N THR A 78 -7.89 -10.22 7.95
CA THR A 78 -8.69 -11.34 7.46
C THR A 78 -8.70 -11.37 5.93
N LEU A 79 -8.87 -10.21 5.29
CA LEU A 79 -8.86 -10.10 3.84
C LEU A 79 -7.50 -10.47 3.23
N ILE A 80 -6.37 -10.11 3.86
CA ILE A 80 -5.02 -10.51 3.44
C ILE A 80 -4.90 -12.04 3.39
N ARG A 81 -5.33 -12.73 4.46
CA ARG A 81 -5.33 -14.21 4.51
C ARG A 81 -6.20 -14.81 3.40
N ASP A 82 -7.35 -14.23 3.14
CA ASP A 82 -8.26 -14.71 2.10
C ASP A 82 -7.73 -14.43 0.68
N VAL A 83 -7.15 -13.24 0.45
CA VAL A 83 -6.46 -12.92 -0.82
C VAL A 83 -5.35 -13.92 -1.09
N LYS A 84 -4.52 -14.24 -0.10
CA LYS A 84 -3.39 -15.17 -0.30
C LYS A 84 -3.84 -16.61 -0.62
N LYS A 85 -5.03 -17.03 -0.15
CA LYS A 85 -5.60 -18.34 -0.50
C LYS A 85 -5.98 -18.43 -1.99
N VAL A 86 -6.52 -17.33 -2.57
CA VAL A 86 -7.02 -17.32 -3.96
C VAL A 86 -6.01 -16.77 -4.96
N MET A 87 -5.02 -16.00 -4.49
CA MET A 87 -3.94 -15.40 -5.29
C MET A 87 -2.58 -15.72 -4.64
N ARG A 88 -2.16 -16.97 -4.75
CA ARG A 88 -0.97 -17.49 -4.03
C ARG A 88 0.32 -16.75 -4.35
N ASP A 89 0.46 -16.29 -5.59
CA ASP A 89 1.68 -15.62 -6.07
C ASP A 89 1.63 -14.10 -5.87
N ALA A 90 0.49 -13.54 -5.44
CA ALA A 90 0.39 -12.11 -5.20
C ALA A 90 1.34 -11.67 -4.08
N VAL A 91 2.07 -10.60 -4.34
CA VAL A 91 2.90 -9.91 -3.36
C VAL A 91 1.99 -8.97 -2.55
N ILE A 92 2.00 -9.08 -1.22
CA ILE A 92 1.10 -8.31 -0.37
C ILE A 92 1.90 -7.42 0.57
N TRP A 93 1.60 -6.13 0.55
CA TRP A 93 2.15 -5.10 1.42
C TRP A 93 1.06 -4.48 2.29
N ALA A 94 1.45 -4.03 3.48
CA ALA A 94 0.62 -3.21 4.33
C ALA A 94 1.33 -1.89 4.65
N GLY A 95 0.58 -0.86 5.01
CA GLY A 95 1.11 0.41 5.48
C GLY A 95 0.03 1.17 6.26
N GLY A 96 0.41 2.21 6.95
CA GLY A 96 -0.46 3.00 7.81
C GLY A 96 -0.10 2.89 9.29
N PRO A 97 -0.75 3.71 10.15
CA PRO A 97 -0.33 3.86 11.55
C PRO A 97 -0.37 2.56 12.36
N GLU A 98 -1.33 1.67 12.08
CA GLU A 98 -1.53 0.46 12.88
C GLU A 98 -0.52 -0.66 12.63
N VAL A 99 0.32 -0.54 11.62
CA VAL A 99 1.31 -1.56 11.26
C VAL A 99 2.74 -1.01 11.19
N SER A 100 2.88 0.32 11.29
CA SER A 100 4.18 0.98 11.10
C SER A 100 5.11 0.75 12.28
N TYR A 101 4.61 0.85 13.51
CA TYR A 101 5.44 0.79 14.72
C TYR A 101 5.81 -0.64 15.09
N ASP A 102 4.88 -1.59 14.94
CA ASP A 102 5.05 -3.00 15.25
C ASP A 102 5.20 -3.82 13.96
N SER A 103 5.99 -3.30 13.00
CA SER A 103 6.07 -3.85 11.66
C SER A 103 6.66 -5.27 11.62
N ARG A 104 7.62 -5.58 12.52
CA ARG A 104 8.20 -6.92 12.67
C ARG A 104 7.16 -7.89 13.21
N GLU A 105 6.51 -7.55 14.32
CA GLU A 105 5.45 -8.35 14.95
C GLU A 105 4.27 -8.57 14.01
N THR A 106 3.93 -7.55 13.21
CA THR A 106 2.92 -7.66 12.17
C THR A 106 3.29 -8.73 11.14
N LEU A 107 4.53 -8.75 10.66
CA LEU A 107 5.00 -9.76 9.73
C LEU A 107 5.06 -11.17 10.38
N GLU A 108 5.47 -11.27 11.64
CA GLU A 108 5.48 -12.54 12.36
C GLU A 108 4.06 -13.12 12.51
N ARG A 109 3.06 -12.27 12.78
CA ARG A 109 1.66 -12.64 12.96
C ARG A 109 0.93 -12.91 11.63
N LEU A 110 1.37 -12.28 10.54
CA LEU A 110 0.78 -12.39 9.20
C LEU A 110 1.82 -12.90 8.18
N PRO A 111 2.05 -14.20 8.11
CA PRO A 111 3.02 -14.79 7.19
C PRO A 111 2.66 -14.57 5.71
N GLU A 112 1.42 -14.21 5.41
CA GLU A 112 0.93 -13.85 4.07
C GLU A 112 1.49 -12.53 3.56
N LEU A 113 1.94 -11.63 4.46
CA LEU A 113 2.55 -10.37 4.08
C LEU A 113 3.98 -10.54 3.61
N THR A 114 4.29 -9.87 2.50
CA THR A 114 5.67 -9.71 2.01
C THR A 114 6.39 -8.62 2.80
N GLY A 115 5.69 -7.52 3.15
CA GLY A 115 6.30 -6.44 3.90
C GLY A 115 5.32 -5.38 4.38
N VAL A 116 5.88 -4.46 5.18
CA VAL A 116 5.20 -3.30 5.75
C VAL A 116 5.95 -2.04 5.35
N MET A 117 5.23 -1.04 4.86
CA MET A 117 5.72 0.33 4.67
C MET A 117 5.49 1.13 5.95
N LYS A 118 6.55 1.68 6.54
CA LYS A 118 6.53 2.40 7.81
C LYS A 118 6.45 3.92 7.59
N GLY A 119 5.67 4.58 8.43
CA GLY A 119 5.57 6.05 8.44
C GLY A 119 4.99 6.64 7.15
N GLU A 120 5.58 7.73 6.68
CA GLU A 120 5.19 8.39 5.44
C GLU A 120 5.53 7.54 4.23
N GLY A 121 4.51 7.12 3.52
CA GLY A 121 4.63 6.06 2.51
C GLY A 121 5.03 6.55 1.12
N GLU A 122 4.94 7.83 0.80
CA GLU A 122 5.02 8.35 -0.58
C GLU A 122 6.35 8.00 -1.26
N LYS A 123 7.47 8.36 -0.63
CA LYS A 123 8.82 8.07 -1.15
C LYS A 123 9.10 6.56 -1.16
N THR A 124 8.66 5.87 -0.11
CA THR A 124 8.83 4.41 0.05
C THR A 124 8.05 3.67 -1.03
N PHE A 125 6.78 4.02 -1.24
CA PHE A 125 5.94 3.40 -2.27
C PHE A 125 6.49 3.65 -3.68
N ALA A 126 6.96 4.86 -3.98
CA ALA A 126 7.58 5.16 -5.28
C ALA A 126 8.82 4.28 -5.51
N LYS A 127 9.65 4.07 -4.49
CA LYS A 127 10.82 3.16 -4.59
C LYS A 127 10.41 1.70 -4.78
N LEU A 128 9.37 1.23 -4.09
CA LEU A 128 8.82 -0.11 -4.33
C LEU A 128 8.29 -0.27 -5.77
N CYS A 129 7.61 0.76 -6.30
CA CYS A 129 7.19 0.77 -7.71
C CYS A 129 8.36 0.65 -8.67
N GLU A 130 9.47 1.36 -8.42
CA GLU A 130 10.69 1.25 -9.24
C GLU A 130 11.28 -0.17 -9.20
N VAL A 131 11.39 -0.74 -8.01
CA VAL A 131 11.99 -2.07 -7.80
C VAL A 131 11.15 -3.15 -8.47
N TYR A 132 9.84 -3.16 -8.22
CA TYR A 132 8.94 -4.14 -8.85
C TYR A 132 8.81 -3.93 -10.37
N GLY A 133 8.78 -2.70 -10.83
CA GLY A 133 8.63 -2.40 -12.25
C GLY A 133 9.84 -2.75 -13.11
N LYS A 134 11.03 -2.83 -12.50
CA LYS A 134 12.27 -3.25 -13.19
C LYS A 134 12.40 -4.76 -13.35
N CYS A 135 11.53 -5.56 -12.69
CA CYS A 135 11.55 -7.04 -12.74
C CYS A 135 12.96 -7.63 -12.56
N SER A 136 13.73 -7.10 -11.61
CA SER A 136 15.13 -7.50 -11.39
C SER A 136 15.21 -8.85 -10.68
N GLU A 137 16.15 -9.71 -11.12
CA GLU A 137 16.51 -10.94 -10.39
C GLU A 137 17.08 -10.60 -8.98
N ALA A 138 17.58 -9.38 -8.77
CA ALA A 138 18.08 -8.88 -7.49
C ALA A 138 17.01 -8.13 -6.67
N LEU A 139 15.75 -8.56 -6.74
CA LEU A 139 14.62 -7.89 -6.07
C LEU A 139 14.88 -7.68 -4.57
N GLU A 140 15.29 -8.73 -3.86
CA GLU A 140 15.56 -8.69 -2.43
C GLU A 140 16.69 -7.73 -2.07
N GLN A 141 17.82 -7.79 -2.80
CA GLN A 141 18.94 -6.88 -2.62
C GLN A 141 18.52 -5.42 -2.86
N SER A 142 17.65 -5.17 -3.86
CA SER A 142 17.13 -3.84 -4.13
C SER A 142 16.26 -3.32 -2.98
N MET A 143 15.47 -4.19 -2.33
CA MET A 143 14.66 -3.84 -1.17
C MET A 143 15.52 -3.48 0.05
N GLU A 144 16.68 -4.12 0.23
CA GLU A 144 17.61 -3.80 1.32
C GLU A 144 18.15 -2.36 1.28
N HIS A 145 17.97 -1.66 0.18
CA HIS A 145 18.35 -0.25 0.00
C HIS A 145 17.17 0.72 0.15
N ILE A 146 15.98 0.23 0.54
CA ILE A 146 14.80 1.07 0.73
C ILE A 146 14.60 1.31 2.23
N ASP A 147 14.74 2.55 2.68
CA ASP A 147 14.36 2.93 4.03
C ASP A 147 12.83 3.04 4.18
N GLY A 148 12.34 2.86 5.40
CA GLY A 148 10.92 2.91 5.70
C GLY A 148 10.17 1.63 5.35
N ILE A 149 10.86 0.49 5.25
CA ILE A 149 10.21 -0.82 5.10
C ILE A 149 10.69 -1.83 6.14
N THR A 150 9.83 -2.80 6.41
CA THR A 150 10.18 -4.09 7.02
C THR A 150 9.63 -5.17 6.09
N PHE A 151 10.44 -6.15 5.70
CA PHE A 151 10.03 -7.14 4.72
C PHE A 151 10.57 -8.53 5.02
N ARG A 152 9.90 -9.54 4.47
CA ARG A 152 10.29 -10.95 4.58
C ARG A 152 11.19 -11.31 3.40
N ARG A 153 12.37 -11.87 3.70
CA ARG A 153 13.29 -12.43 2.70
C ARG A 153 12.80 -13.79 2.20
N GLN A 154 13.41 -14.26 1.12
CA GLN A 154 13.11 -15.56 0.54
C GLN A 154 13.43 -16.73 1.49
N ASP A 155 14.40 -16.57 2.37
CA ASP A 155 14.74 -17.54 3.42
C ASP A 155 13.77 -17.53 4.61
N GLY A 156 12.75 -16.66 4.57
CA GLY A 156 11.76 -16.47 5.63
C GLY A 156 12.20 -15.52 6.74
N SER A 157 13.44 -15.07 6.78
CA SER A 157 13.89 -14.08 7.76
C SER A 157 13.24 -12.71 7.53
N ILE A 158 13.13 -11.91 8.61
CA ILE A 158 12.57 -10.56 8.53
C ILE A 158 13.70 -9.53 8.55
N CYS A 159 13.75 -8.70 7.52
CA CYS A 159 14.65 -7.58 7.40
C CYS A 159 13.91 -6.30 7.75
N GLU A 160 14.38 -5.60 8.77
CA GLU A 160 13.87 -4.30 9.15
C GLU A 160 14.85 -3.21 8.72
N ARG A 161 14.36 -2.27 7.90
CA ARG A 161 15.15 -1.11 7.46
C ARG A 161 14.92 0.09 8.38
N PRO A 162 15.84 1.04 8.44
CA PRO A 162 15.65 2.28 9.19
C PRO A 162 14.35 2.99 8.80
N TRP A 163 13.82 3.79 9.72
CA TRP A 163 12.77 4.74 9.38
C TRP A 163 13.30 5.76 8.37
N ARG A 164 12.42 6.17 7.48
CA ARG A 164 12.74 7.27 6.58
C ARG A 164 12.61 8.60 7.33
N GLU A 165 13.51 9.53 7.02
CA GLU A 165 13.36 10.92 7.47
C GLU A 165 12.04 11.52 6.95
N PRO A 166 11.38 12.35 7.80
CA PRO A 166 10.16 13.05 7.38
C PRO A 166 10.34 13.79 6.07
N MET A 167 9.32 13.78 5.23
CA MET A 167 9.38 14.46 3.95
C MET A 167 8.77 15.85 3.99
N ASP A 168 9.22 16.73 3.12
CA ASP A 168 8.53 18.01 2.89
C ASP A 168 7.20 17.73 2.16
N LEU A 169 6.08 18.09 2.79
CA LEU A 169 4.74 17.90 2.22
C LEU A 169 4.55 18.65 0.88
N SER A 170 5.33 19.70 0.61
CA SER A 170 5.30 20.40 -0.66
C SER A 170 5.74 19.52 -1.86
N GLU A 171 6.45 18.44 -1.61
CA GLU A 171 6.80 17.44 -2.63
C GLU A 171 5.61 16.61 -3.10
N VAL A 172 4.58 16.46 -2.25
CA VAL A 172 3.37 15.68 -2.55
C VAL A 172 2.47 16.47 -3.50
N PRO A 173 2.16 15.95 -4.70
CA PRO A 173 1.26 16.65 -5.60
C PRO A 173 -0.14 16.79 -5.00
N PHE A 174 -0.81 17.91 -5.31
CA PHE A 174 -2.23 18.06 -4.98
C PHE A 174 -3.05 16.95 -5.67
N VAL A 175 -3.96 16.32 -4.94
CA VAL A 175 -4.64 15.09 -5.40
C VAL A 175 -6.08 15.31 -5.88
N TYR A 176 -6.67 16.46 -5.61
CA TYR A 176 -8.09 16.75 -5.87
C TYR A 176 -8.33 17.56 -7.15
N HIS A 177 -7.68 17.19 -8.27
CA HIS A 177 -7.86 17.88 -9.54
C HIS A 177 -9.22 17.61 -10.19
N ASP A 178 -9.81 16.44 -9.95
CA ASP A 178 -11.11 16.04 -10.47
C ASP A 178 -12.11 15.85 -9.32
N MET A 179 -12.79 16.92 -8.96
CA MET A 179 -13.74 16.94 -7.84
C MET A 179 -14.97 16.04 -8.08
N LYS A 180 -15.28 15.68 -9.32
CA LYS A 180 -16.42 14.80 -9.62
C LYS A 180 -16.27 13.43 -8.99
N LYS A 181 -15.03 12.93 -8.85
CA LYS A 181 -14.74 11.64 -8.18
C LYS A 181 -15.01 11.65 -6.68
N PHE A 182 -15.12 12.83 -6.10
CA PHE A 182 -15.34 13.02 -4.67
C PHE A 182 -16.74 13.59 -4.35
N GLU A 183 -17.64 13.56 -5.32
CA GLU A 183 -19.02 13.97 -5.10
C GLU A 183 -19.65 13.15 -3.96
N ASN A 184 -20.25 13.83 -3.00
CA ASN A 184 -20.80 13.23 -1.78
C ASN A 184 -19.76 12.58 -0.84
N LYS A 185 -18.47 12.94 -0.95
CA LYS A 185 -17.41 12.47 -0.04
C LYS A 185 -16.82 13.60 0.80
N ILE A 186 -16.37 13.24 1.99
CA ILE A 186 -15.53 14.11 2.83
C ILE A 186 -14.12 14.05 2.28
N ILE A 187 -13.58 15.23 1.98
CA ILE A 187 -12.21 15.41 1.48
C ILE A 187 -11.31 15.72 2.67
N TYR A 188 -10.18 15.06 2.73
CA TYR A 188 -9.14 15.29 3.73
C TYR A 188 -7.96 15.99 3.08
N TYR A 189 -7.41 16.98 3.76
CA TYR A 189 -6.21 17.67 3.35
C TYR A 189 -5.27 17.85 4.53
N GLU A 190 -4.00 17.52 4.35
CA GLU A 190 -2.96 17.65 5.38
C GLU A 190 -2.09 18.85 5.06
N THR A 191 -1.88 19.71 6.07
CA THR A 191 -0.98 20.87 6.02
C THR A 191 0.28 20.65 6.84
N SER A 192 0.29 19.63 7.70
CA SER A 192 1.41 19.22 8.55
C SER A 192 1.29 17.75 8.91
N ARG A 193 2.39 17.13 9.21
CA ARG A 193 2.52 15.75 9.72
C ARG A 193 3.42 15.71 10.94
#